data_5d5ef28d37f14d2c2c1f65a7f909d519
#
_entry.id   5d5ef28d37f14d2c2c1f65a7f909d519
#
_cell.length_a   1.000
_cell.length_b   1.000
_cell.length_c   1.000
_cell.angle_alpha   90.00
_cell.angle_beta   90.00
_cell.angle_gamma   90.00
#
_symmetry.space_group_name_H-M   'P 1'
#
loop_
_entity.id
_entity.type
_entity.pdbx_description
1 polymer ?
#
loop_
_entity_poly.entity_id
_entity_poly.type
_entity_poly.pdbx_seq_one_letter_code
_entity_poly.pdbx_strand_id
1 'polypeptide(L)'
;MGSIVAAWERIRNGLDPIAPRSDLYLAANFLYMMTGKEASPAAVSAINDYLVMLADHGMNASTFSARATTSTLSDMYSAITTAIGTLKGASHGGANEKAVLQFIEIGSPDHVDEWFDTLMSGNT
;
A
#
# COMPACT_ATOMS: atom_id res chain seq x y z
N MET A 1 -1.20 3.77 10.88
CA MET A 1 -1.33 3.83 9.41
C MET A 1 -2.45 2.91 8.90
N GLY A 2 -2.51 1.63 9.25
CA GLY A 2 -3.56 0.72 8.74
C GLY A 2 -4.99 1.22 8.90
N SER A 3 -5.33 1.82 10.05
CA SER A 3 -6.66 2.40 10.28
C SER A 3 -6.98 3.58 9.35
N ILE A 4 -5.99 4.40 9.01
CA ILE A 4 -6.15 5.53 8.08
C ILE A 4 -6.42 5.01 6.67
N VAL A 5 -5.65 4.03 6.21
CA VAL A 5 -5.82 3.44 4.87
C VAL A 5 -7.18 2.74 4.75
N ALA A 6 -7.57 1.95 5.75
CA ALA A 6 -8.86 1.28 5.77
C ALA A 6 -10.04 2.27 5.81
N ALA A 7 -9.94 3.33 6.61
CA ALA A 7 -10.95 4.38 6.67
C ALA A 7 -11.07 5.11 5.32
N TRP A 8 -9.94 5.45 4.71
CA TRP A 8 -9.93 6.11 3.40
C TRP A 8 -10.57 5.24 2.32
N GLU A 9 -10.25 3.94 2.27
CA GLU A 9 -10.84 3.01 1.30
C GLU A 9 -12.37 2.96 1.45
N ARG A 10 -12.89 2.95 2.66
CA ARG A 10 -14.33 2.97 2.89
C ARG A 10 -14.96 4.30 2.49
N ILE A 11 -14.40 5.42 2.91
CA ILE A 11 -14.91 6.77 2.62
C ILE A 11 -14.99 7.01 1.12
N ARG A 12 -13.96 6.67 0.35
CA ARG A 12 -13.96 6.86 -1.11
C ARG A 12 -15.01 6.00 -1.84
N ASN A 13 -15.48 4.92 -1.20
CA ASN A 13 -16.58 4.07 -1.68
C ASN A 13 -17.94 4.44 -1.05
N GLY A 14 -18.05 5.59 -0.36
CA GLY A 14 -19.30 6.05 0.26
C GLY A 14 -19.72 5.26 1.49
N LEU A 15 -18.79 4.56 2.15
CA LEU A 15 -19.04 3.74 3.32
C LEU A 15 -18.45 4.40 4.59
N ASP A 16 -19.11 4.21 5.73
CA ASP A 16 -18.58 4.68 7.00
C ASP A 16 -17.33 3.90 7.44
N PRO A 17 -16.33 4.57 8.04
CA PRO A 17 -15.19 3.92 8.67
C PRO A 17 -15.62 2.93 9.76
N ILE A 18 -14.89 1.84 9.88
CA ILE A 18 -15.10 0.81 10.92
C ILE A 18 -13.98 0.91 11.94
N ALA A 19 -14.35 0.91 13.23
CA ALA A 19 -13.39 0.89 14.32
C ALA A 19 -12.66 -0.46 14.40
N PRO A 20 -11.38 -0.47 14.81
CA PRO A 20 -10.64 -1.71 15.00
C PRO A 20 -11.24 -2.53 16.16
N ARG A 21 -11.15 -3.83 16.08
CA ARG A 21 -11.50 -4.78 17.14
C ARG A 21 -10.26 -5.10 17.99
N SER A 22 -10.43 -5.18 19.30
CA SER A 22 -9.35 -5.45 20.26
C SER A 22 -8.89 -6.91 20.27
N ASP A 23 -9.71 -7.84 19.75
CA ASP A 23 -9.45 -9.28 19.70
C ASP A 23 -8.75 -9.72 18.41
N LEU A 24 -8.54 -8.82 17.45
CA LEU A 24 -7.89 -9.11 16.18
C LEU A 24 -6.46 -8.55 16.11
N TYR A 25 -5.52 -9.35 15.58
CA TYR A 25 -4.18 -8.89 15.26
C TYR A 25 -4.16 -7.98 14.02
N LEU A 26 -3.04 -7.32 13.78
CA LEU A 26 -2.90 -6.23 12.80
C LEU A 26 -3.46 -6.55 11.41
N ALA A 27 -3.04 -7.66 10.79
CA ALA A 27 -3.46 -8.01 9.44
C ALA A 27 -4.97 -8.33 9.36
N ALA A 28 -5.47 -9.12 10.31
CA ALA A 28 -6.90 -9.46 10.40
C ALA A 28 -7.74 -8.21 10.66
N ASN A 29 -7.28 -7.33 11.54
CA ASN A 29 -7.97 -6.09 11.87
C ASN A 29 -8.00 -5.11 10.68
N PHE A 30 -6.90 -5.02 9.94
CA PHE A 30 -6.83 -4.21 8.73
C PHE A 30 -7.87 -4.67 7.70
N LEU A 31 -7.93 -5.96 7.40
CA LEU A 31 -8.91 -6.53 6.48
C LEU A 31 -10.35 -6.34 6.98
N TYR A 32 -10.58 -6.53 8.28
CA TYR A 32 -11.88 -6.28 8.90
C TYR A 32 -12.32 -4.81 8.76
N MET A 33 -11.44 -3.87 9.07
CA MET A 33 -11.75 -2.45 8.92
C MET A 33 -12.03 -2.04 7.48
N MET A 34 -11.38 -2.66 6.50
CA MET A 34 -11.62 -2.40 5.08
C MET A 34 -12.97 -2.96 4.60
N THR A 35 -13.27 -4.21 4.96
CA THR A 35 -14.37 -4.97 4.35
C THR A 35 -15.64 -5.03 5.21
N GLY A 36 -15.53 -4.80 6.52
CA GLY A 36 -16.61 -5.00 7.49
C GLY A 36 -16.88 -6.47 7.83
N LYS A 37 -16.03 -7.39 7.36
CA LYS A 37 -16.20 -8.84 7.57
C LYS A 37 -14.90 -9.46 8.05
N GLU A 38 -15.00 -10.57 8.78
CA GLU A 38 -13.82 -11.37 9.11
C GLU A 38 -13.26 -12.00 7.83
N ALA A 39 -11.96 -11.84 7.65
CA ALA A 39 -11.27 -12.40 6.50
C ALA A 39 -10.92 -13.88 6.72
N SER A 40 -10.75 -14.63 5.63
CA SER A 40 -10.29 -16.00 5.70
C SER A 40 -8.85 -16.09 6.26
N PRO A 41 -8.48 -17.20 6.93
CA PRO A 41 -7.11 -17.38 7.42
C PRO A 41 -6.05 -17.21 6.32
N ALA A 42 -6.32 -17.64 5.09
CA ALA A 42 -5.43 -17.46 3.95
C ALA A 42 -5.21 -15.98 3.60
N ALA A 43 -6.27 -15.16 3.57
CA ALA A 43 -6.18 -13.74 3.31
C ALA A 43 -5.42 -13.01 4.44
N VAL A 44 -5.66 -13.39 5.69
CA VAL A 44 -4.93 -12.84 6.84
C VAL A 44 -3.45 -13.17 6.75
N SER A 45 -3.09 -14.42 6.42
CA SER A 45 -1.69 -14.84 6.25
C SER A 45 -1.01 -14.04 5.13
N ALA A 46 -1.65 -13.93 3.97
CA ALA A 46 -1.11 -13.19 2.83
C ALA A 46 -0.80 -11.72 3.17
N ILE A 47 -1.72 -11.02 3.85
CA ILE A 47 -1.49 -9.64 4.28
C ILE A 47 -0.42 -9.57 5.36
N ASN A 48 -0.38 -10.52 6.28
CA ASN A 48 0.67 -10.57 7.31
C ASN A 48 2.06 -10.73 6.68
N ASP A 49 2.21 -11.67 5.76
CA ASP A 49 3.48 -11.94 5.07
C ASP A 49 3.92 -10.72 4.23
N TYR A 50 2.98 -10.08 3.55
CA TYR A 50 3.22 -8.82 2.84
C TYR A 50 3.75 -7.72 3.77
N LEU A 51 3.12 -7.50 4.92
CA LEU A 51 3.54 -6.49 5.90
C LEU A 51 4.92 -6.81 6.50
N VAL A 52 5.22 -8.09 6.73
CA VAL A 52 6.54 -8.54 7.23
C VAL A 52 7.62 -8.29 6.18
N MET A 53 7.37 -8.66 4.92
CA MET A 53 8.34 -8.42 3.84
C MET A 53 8.61 -6.93 3.60
N LEU A 54 7.59 -6.07 3.73
CA LEU A 54 7.75 -4.62 3.57
C LEU A 54 8.44 -3.94 4.76
N ALA A 55 8.57 -4.60 5.90
CA ALA A 55 9.20 -4.01 7.08
C ALA A 55 10.71 -3.79 6.89
N ASP A 56 11.37 -4.57 6.04
CA ASP A 56 12.77 -4.42 5.68
C ASP A 56 12.91 -3.85 4.26
N HIS A 57 13.08 -2.55 4.16
CA HIS A 57 13.19 -1.83 2.89
C HIS A 57 14.39 -0.86 2.82
N GLY A 58 15.22 -0.83 3.84
CA GLY A 58 16.29 0.18 3.94
C GLY A 58 15.73 1.59 4.07
N MET A 59 16.40 2.58 3.48
CA MET A 59 15.99 3.98 3.52
C MET A 59 15.39 4.42 2.18
N ASN A 60 14.10 4.24 2.02
CA ASN A 60 13.38 4.79 0.86
C ASN A 60 13.18 6.31 1.00
N ALA A 61 12.73 6.98 -0.09
CA ALA A 61 12.57 8.41 -0.14
C ALA A 61 11.59 8.97 0.92
N SER A 62 10.49 8.26 1.19
CA SER A 62 9.52 8.68 2.21
C SER A 62 10.04 8.49 3.63
N THR A 63 10.82 7.45 3.89
CA THR A 63 11.54 7.31 5.17
C THR A 63 12.57 8.43 5.35
N PHE A 64 13.31 8.78 4.32
CA PHE A 64 14.26 9.89 4.36
C PHE A 64 13.56 11.21 4.69
N SER A 65 12.47 11.54 4.02
CA SER A 65 11.72 12.78 4.26
C SER A 65 11.10 12.84 5.65
N ALA A 66 10.54 11.73 6.15
CA ALA A 66 10.04 11.64 7.51
C ALA A 66 11.15 11.88 8.55
N ARG A 67 12.32 11.25 8.35
CA ARG A 67 13.48 11.42 9.23
C ARG A 67 14.02 12.86 9.22
N ALA A 68 14.09 13.47 8.04
CA ALA A 68 14.50 14.87 7.91
C ALA A 68 13.56 15.80 8.71
N THR A 69 12.24 15.63 8.57
CA THR A 69 11.25 16.39 9.34
C THR A 69 11.38 16.15 10.83
N THR A 70 11.49 14.89 11.27
CA THR A 70 11.61 14.55 12.69
C THR A 70 12.91 15.07 13.31
N SER A 71 14.01 15.12 12.54
CA SER A 71 15.32 15.59 13.02
C SER A 71 15.31 17.05 13.48
N THR A 72 14.35 17.83 13.05
CA THR A 72 14.13 19.22 13.47
C THR A 72 13.27 19.36 14.74
N LEU A 73 12.99 18.26 15.44
CA LEU A 73 12.06 18.19 16.57
C LEU A 73 10.61 18.56 16.22
N SER A 74 10.23 18.38 14.96
CA SER A 74 8.85 18.54 14.52
C SER A 74 7.96 17.41 15.06
N ASP A 75 6.64 17.63 15.03
CA ASP A 75 5.66 16.67 15.51
C ASP A 75 5.47 15.47 14.59
N MET A 76 4.87 14.40 15.14
CA MET A 76 4.62 13.16 14.40
C MET A 76 3.69 13.36 13.19
N TYR A 77 2.70 14.24 13.30
CA TYR A 77 1.75 14.47 12.20
C TYR A 77 2.45 15.11 11.00
N SER A 78 3.33 16.07 11.24
CA SER A 78 4.15 16.72 10.22
C SER A 78 5.08 15.70 9.55
N ALA A 79 5.73 14.83 10.32
CA ALA A 79 6.63 13.80 9.79
C ALA A 79 5.87 12.78 8.90
N ILE A 80 4.71 12.31 9.34
CA ILE A 80 3.87 11.39 8.57
C ILE A 80 3.31 12.07 7.32
N THR A 81 2.84 13.31 7.42
CA THR A 81 2.33 14.07 6.27
C THR A 81 3.41 14.26 5.20
N THR A 82 4.64 14.58 5.61
CA THR A 82 5.78 14.70 4.71
C THR A 82 6.10 13.38 4.01
N ALA A 83 6.09 12.26 4.75
CA ALA A 83 6.30 10.93 4.18
C ALA A 83 5.21 10.56 3.15
N ILE A 84 3.95 10.85 3.44
CA ILE A 84 2.82 10.61 2.51
C ILE A 84 2.96 11.50 1.26
N GLY A 85 3.33 12.76 1.43
CA GLY A 85 3.59 13.67 0.30
C GLY A 85 4.70 13.16 -0.61
N THR A 86 5.78 12.63 -0.04
CA THR A 86 6.87 11.99 -0.80
C THR A 86 6.40 10.71 -1.48
N LEU A 87 5.65 9.87 -0.78
CA LEU A 87 5.11 8.63 -1.32
C LEU A 87 4.15 8.87 -2.50
N LYS A 88 3.41 9.97 -2.51
CA LYS A 88 2.50 10.36 -3.61
C LYS A 88 3.23 10.62 -4.94
N GLY A 89 4.54 10.84 -4.91
CA GLY A 89 5.33 11.13 -6.13
C GLY A 89 5.23 10.01 -7.17
N ALA A 90 5.15 10.38 -8.46
CA ALA A 90 4.98 9.45 -9.58
C ALA A 90 6.14 8.43 -9.70
N SER A 91 7.33 8.80 -9.24
CA SER A 91 8.52 7.93 -9.22
C SER A 91 8.67 7.12 -7.94
N HIS A 92 7.67 7.13 -7.04
CA HIS A 92 7.68 6.41 -5.77
C HIS A 92 6.39 5.59 -5.62
N GLY A 93 5.38 6.04 -4.87
CA GLY A 93 4.12 5.33 -4.72
C GLY A 93 3.34 5.19 -6.04
N GLY A 94 3.43 6.18 -6.93
CA GLY A 94 2.87 6.09 -8.27
C GLY A 94 3.49 5.00 -9.16
N ALA A 95 4.72 4.57 -8.88
CA ALA A 95 5.33 3.42 -9.57
C ALA A 95 4.65 2.10 -9.19
N ASN A 96 4.23 1.94 -7.93
CA ASN A 96 3.51 0.75 -7.49
C ASN A 96 2.13 0.63 -8.16
N GLU A 97 1.42 1.74 -8.31
CA GLU A 97 0.15 1.78 -9.03
C GLU A 97 0.32 1.32 -10.49
N LYS A 98 1.34 1.84 -11.18
CA LYS A 98 1.67 1.43 -12.55
C LYS A 98 2.01 -0.05 -12.65
N ALA A 99 2.79 -0.59 -11.70
CA ALA A 99 3.12 -2.01 -11.68
C ALA A 99 1.87 -2.88 -11.53
N VAL A 100 0.92 -2.51 -10.68
CA VAL A 100 -0.36 -3.24 -10.55
C VAL A 100 -1.16 -3.18 -11.85
N LEU A 101 -1.22 -2.02 -12.51
CA LEU A 101 -1.91 -1.88 -13.79
C LEU A 101 -1.28 -2.76 -14.87
N GLN A 102 0.06 -2.87 -14.92
CA GLN A 102 0.76 -3.79 -15.82
C GLN A 102 0.38 -5.26 -15.55
N PHE A 103 0.31 -5.69 -14.29
CA PHE A 103 -0.13 -7.05 -13.96
C PHE A 103 -1.58 -7.32 -14.41
N ILE A 104 -2.47 -6.34 -14.27
CA ILE A 104 -3.84 -6.44 -14.74
C ILE A 104 -3.89 -6.54 -16.28
N GLU A 105 -3.07 -5.76 -16.96
CA GLU A 105 -2.96 -5.75 -18.42
C GLU A 105 -2.43 -7.10 -18.96
N ILE A 106 -1.38 -7.65 -18.37
CA ILE A 106 -0.83 -8.96 -18.71
C ILE A 106 -1.86 -10.07 -18.48
N GLY A 107 -2.60 -10.02 -17.39
CA GLY A 107 -3.72 -10.89 -17.04
C GLY A 107 -3.34 -12.33 -16.66
N SER A 108 -2.38 -12.96 -17.36
CA SER A 108 -1.91 -14.33 -17.09
C SER A 108 -0.40 -14.43 -17.28
N PRO A 109 0.30 -15.27 -16.48
CA PRO A 109 1.72 -15.54 -16.68
C PRO A 109 2.09 -15.98 -18.11
N ASP A 110 1.20 -16.64 -18.79
CA ASP A 110 1.42 -17.13 -20.18
C ASP A 110 1.49 -15.99 -21.20
N HIS A 111 1.05 -14.78 -20.87
CA HIS A 111 1.08 -13.61 -21.76
C HIS A 111 2.28 -12.69 -21.51
N VAL A 112 3.16 -13.01 -20.57
CA VAL A 112 4.26 -12.13 -20.17
C VAL A 112 5.22 -11.86 -21.33
N ASP A 113 5.60 -12.89 -22.06
CA ASP A 113 6.56 -12.76 -23.18
C ASP A 113 5.98 -11.91 -24.31
N GLU A 114 4.73 -12.14 -24.70
CA GLU A 114 4.04 -11.37 -25.73
C GLU A 114 3.87 -9.89 -25.32
N TRP A 115 3.49 -9.67 -24.07
CA TRP A 115 3.35 -8.32 -23.52
C TRP A 115 4.71 -7.59 -23.50
N PHE A 116 5.77 -8.28 -23.09
CA PHE A 116 7.12 -7.71 -23.05
C PHE A 116 7.62 -7.36 -24.44
N ASP A 117 7.44 -8.23 -25.42
CA ASP A 117 7.83 -7.99 -26.82
C ASP A 117 7.07 -6.80 -27.41
N THR A 118 5.78 -6.66 -27.10
CA THR A 118 4.96 -5.52 -27.52
C THR A 118 5.50 -4.22 -26.91
N LEU A 119 5.81 -4.21 -25.62
CA LEU A 119 6.37 -3.06 -24.92
C LEU A 119 7.74 -2.66 -25.52
N MET A 120 8.61 -3.62 -25.81
CA MET A 120 9.95 -3.37 -26.33
C MET A 120 9.95 -2.93 -27.80
N SER A 121 8.92 -3.30 -28.56
CA SER A 121 8.75 -2.86 -29.96
C SER A 121 8.26 -1.42 -30.10
N GLY A 122 7.85 -0.77 -28.99
CA GLY A 122 7.34 0.60 -28.98
C GLY A 122 5.95 0.75 -29.60
N ASN A 123 5.19 -0.32 -29.72
CA ASN A 123 3.83 -0.36 -30.29
C ASN A 123 2.73 -0.20 -29.21
N THR A 124 3.01 0.58 -28.13
CA THR A 124 2.05 0.90 -27.07
C THR A 124 1.54 2.32 -27.20
#